data_acb5308616296dc68a20dc6f365243f8
#
_entry.id   acb5308616296dc68a20dc6f365243f8
#
_cell.length_a   1.000
_cell.length_b   1.000
_cell.length_c   1.000
_cell.angle_alpha   90.00
_cell.angle_beta   90.00
_cell.angle_gamma   90.00
#
_symmetry.space_group_name_H-M   'P 1'
#
loop_
_entity.id
_entity.type
_entity.pdbx_description
1 polymer ?
#
loop_
_entity_poly.entity_id
_entity_poly.type
_entity_poly.pdbx_seq_one_letter_code
_entity_poly.pdbx_strand_id
1 'polypeptide(L)'
;MKNFTSLLKLSLIAAFFVSCSGDELTNADLYQEEVPQKIADYIGSDSDYTMFNDAILGSDIQDWLAHQEDITLFAPTNVAFENYLSQNGMTSINQIPQDELAQLLKNHVIQSEILISDLNTVEELFVETMAQTSFESSSHIMSIISNHDGLKINGGVPVITPDMLFDNGVVHSVDQIVELSTARTFINECLEFSRFKALIEESADASTAFTTLETKFKSGLSQELTVFVPANGAVDAFKSALNAGDTNNNIAQSINFAVSTQLSFQENYEVSELSDGLVISTLGSDVSTSLTSSNEISFSTGPFSEVVKFRSQDLTSIQTSNGILLLTDKVLF
;
A
#
# COMPACT_ATOMS: atom_id res chain seq x y z
N MET A 1 -16.38 25.12 14.21
CA MET A 1 -15.43 26.21 14.46
C MET A 1 -14.47 25.74 15.55
N LYS A 2 -13.33 25.17 15.17
CA LYS A 2 -12.21 24.93 16.07
C LYS A 2 -10.98 25.47 15.35
N ASN A 3 -10.39 26.50 15.95
CA ASN A 3 -9.20 27.17 15.46
C ASN A 3 -8.00 26.23 15.62
N PHE A 4 -7.36 25.86 14.53
CA PHE A 4 -6.02 25.27 14.54
C PHE A 4 -5.03 26.42 14.72
N THR A 5 -4.43 26.50 15.89
CA THR A 5 -3.29 27.38 16.15
C THR A 5 -2.04 26.74 15.57
N SER A 6 -1.49 27.40 14.56
CA SER A 6 -0.15 27.16 14.02
C SER A 6 0.87 27.17 15.18
N LEU A 7 1.48 26.03 15.47
CA LEU A 7 2.62 25.91 16.38
C LEU A 7 3.88 26.33 15.62
N LEU A 8 4.38 27.50 15.97
CA LEU A 8 5.66 28.03 15.55
C LEU A 8 6.77 27.06 15.99
N LYS A 9 7.40 26.34 15.04
CA LYS A 9 8.57 25.49 15.31
C LYS A 9 9.76 26.41 15.64
N LEU A 10 10.10 26.51 16.91
CA LEU A 10 11.27 27.25 17.39
C LEU A 10 12.48 26.29 17.34
N SER A 11 13.32 26.40 16.31
CA SER A 11 14.58 25.68 16.25
C SER A 11 15.59 26.27 17.24
N LEU A 12 16.09 25.44 18.15
CA LEU A 12 17.08 25.80 19.15
C LEU A 12 18.47 25.86 18.51
N ILE A 13 18.95 27.08 18.26
CA ILE A 13 20.30 27.35 17.75
C ILE A 13 21.29 27.24 18.91
N ALA A 14 22.17 26.26 18.88
CA ALA A 14 23.32 26.17 19.77
C ALA A 14 24.43 27.11 19.25
N ALA A 15 24.56 28.26 19.86
CA ALA A 15 25.66 29.19 19.54
C ALA A 15 26.98 28.68 20.15
N PHE A 16 27.91 28.25 19.31
CA PHE A 16 29.30 28.06 19.69
C PHE A 16 30.01 29.41 19.59
N PHE A 17 30.40 30.03 20.74
CA PHE A 17 31.30 31.14 20.78
C PHE A 17 32.74 30.66 20.53
N VAL A 18 33.25 30.94 19.34
CA VAL A 18 34.69 30.94 19.10
C VAL A 18 35.16 32.40 19.18
N SER A 19 35.87 32.76 20.25
CA SER A 19 36.59 34.01 20.40
C SER A 19 37.93 33.86 19.70
N CYS A 20 38.20 34.63 18.63
CA CYS A 20 39.44 35.38 18.48
C CYS A 20 39.51 36.19 17.17
N SER A 21 39.97 37.45 17.31
CA SER A 21 40.50 38.38 16.32
C SER A 21 39.55 39.01 15.29
N GLY A 22 39.26 40.20 15.52
CA GLY A 22 39.01 41.46 14.84
C GLY A 22 38.90 41.45 13.30
N ASP A 23 37.83 40.89 12.78
CA ASP A 23 37.21 41.37 11.57
C ASP A 23 35.73 41.61 11.90
N GLU A 24 35.22 42.81 11.63
CA GLU A 24 33.80 43.11 11.79
C GLU A 24 32.99 42.21 10.85
N LEU A 25 32.53 41.06 11.37
CA LEU A 25 31.48 40.27 10.70
C LEU A 25 30.25 41.17 10.60
N THR A 26 29.94 41.61 9.41
CA THR A 26 28.69 42.33 9.16
C THR A 26 27.54 41.36 9.47
N ASN A 27 26.45 41.85 10.04
CA ASN A 27 25.24 41.08 10.35
C ASN A 27 24.66 40.32 9.13
N ALA A 28 25.14 40.57 7.91
CA ALA A 28 24.81 39.87 6.68
C ALA A 28 25.44 38.46 6.59
N ASP A 29 26.58 38.23 7.31
CA ASP A 29 27.25 36.89 7.29
C ASP A 29 26.69 35.90 8.32
N LEU A 30 25.78 36.37 9.19
CA LEU A 30 25.16 35.54 10.23
C LEU A 30 23.78 35.00 9.86
N TYR A 31 23.19 35.45 8.79
CA TYR A 31 21.93 34.94 8.23
C TYR A 31 22.21 34.42 6.80
N GLN A 32 22.74 33.23 6.69
CA GLN A 32 22.41 32.46 5.51
C GLN A 32 20.91 32.15 5.64
N GLU A 33 20.11 32.90 4.90
CA GLU A 33 18.73 32.51 4.63
C GLU A 33 18.84 31.13 4.00
N GLU A 34 18.47 30.06 4.74
CA GLU A 34 18.34 28.75 4.15
C GLU A 34 17.34 28.93 3.03
N VAL A 35 17.82 28.82 1.79
CA VAL A 35 16.96 28.92 0.62
C VAL A 35 16.03 27.70 0.73
N PRO A 36 14.72 27.93 0.84
CA PRO A 36 13.77 26.85 0.92
C PRO A 36 14.03 25.88 -0.23
N GLN A 37 14.21 24.59 0.05
CA GLN A 37 14.47 23.59 -0.97
C GLN A 37 13.25 22.69 -1.11
N LYS A 38 12.70 22.65 -2.32
CA LYS A 38 11.63 21.70 -2.66
C LYS A 38 12.18 20.33 -3.00
N ILE A 39 11.35 19.32 -2.84
CA ILE A 39 11.68 17.92 -3.16
C ILE A 39 12.19 17.79 -4.60
N ALA A 40 11.55 18.46 -5.56
CA ALA A 40 11.96 18.39 -6.98
C ALA A 40 13.39 18.94 -7.18
N ASP A 41 13.77 20.03 -6.50
CA ASP A 41 15.11 20.63 -6.59
C ASP A 41 16.16 19.71 -5.97
N TYR A 42 15.83 19.08 -4.85
CA TYR A 42 16.69 18.09 -4.19
C TYR A 42 16.96 16.89 -5.11
N ILE A 43 15.91 16.25 -5.62
CA ILE A 43 16.03 15.11 -6.53
C ILE A 43 16.81 15.48 -7.80
N GLY A 44 16.63 16.69 -8.32
CA GLY A 44 17.34 17.16 -9.51
C GLY A 44 18.82 17.48 -9.29
N SER A 45 19.25 17.72 -8.04
CA SER A 45 20.62 18.14 -7.71
C SER A 45 21.47 17.04 -7.09
N ASP A 46 20.88 16.01 -6.51
CA ASP A 46 21.59 14.96 -5.81
C ASP A 46 21.98 13.81 -6.77
N SER A 47 23.27 13.45 -6.75
CA SER A 47 23.86 12.43 -7.62
C SER A 47 23.29 11.02 -7.40
N ASP A 48 22.74 10.72 -6.24
CA ASP A 48 22.20 9.42 -5.89
C ASP A 48 20.83 9.15 -6.53
N TYR A 49 20.15 10.20 -7.04
CA TYR A 49 18.84 10.11 -7.65
C TYR A 49 18.78 10.47 -9.13
N THR A 50 19.93 10.48 -9.83
CA THR A 50 19.96 10.86 -11.25
C THR A 50 19.06 10.00 -12.12
N MET A 51 18.99 8.69 -11.88
CA MET A 51 18.10 7.80 -12.63
C MET A 51 16.62 8.07 -12.33
N PHE A 52 16.28 8.36 -11.08
CA PHE A 52 14.91 8.75 -10.72
C PHE A 52 14.54 10.10 -11.35
N ASN A 53 15.44 11.09 -11.29
CA ASN A 53 15.24 12.37 -11.95
C ASN A 53 15.03 12.19 -13.46
N ASP A 54 15.84 11.38 -14.12
CA ASP A 54 15.69 11.10 -15.55
C ASP A 54 14.35 10.41 -15.87
N ALA A 55 13.89 9.54 -14.97
CA ALA A 55 12.60 8.85 -15.12
C ALA A 55 11.39 9.80 -15.01
N ILE A 56 11.44 10.80 -14.11
CA ILE A 56 10.35 11.77 -13.93
C ILE A 56 10.41 12.93 -14.93
N LEU A 57 11.56 13.19 -15.56
CA LEU A 57 11.72 14.28 -16.52
C LEU A 57 10.73 14.12 -17.70
N GLY A 58 9.91 15.15 -17.90
CA GLY A 58 8.90 15.15 -18.96
C GLY A 58 7.63 14.35 -18.63
N SER A 59 7.51 13.84 -17.40
CA SER A 59 6.27 13.25 -16.87
C SER A 59 5.43 14.29 -16.12
N ASP A 60 4.16 13.99 -15.91
CA ASP A 60 3.24 14.77 -15.07
C ASP A 60 3.70 14.84 -13.59
N ILE A 61 4.50 13.87 -13.13
CA ILE A 61 5.02 13.80 -11.78
C ILE A 61 6.05 14.90 -11.49
N GLN A 62 6.88 15.28 -12.45
CA GLN A 62 7.86 16.35 -12.26
C GLN A 62 7.19 17.66 -11.87
N ASP A 63 6.20 18.11 -12.66
CA ASP A 63 5.44 19.31 -12.39
C ASP A 63 4.64 19.19 -11.09
N TRP A 64 4.11 18.01 -10.82
CA TRP A 64 3.36 17.75 -9.60
C TRP A 64 4.23 17.90 -8.35
N LEU A 65 5.41 17.26 -8.29
CA LEU A 65 6.36 17.37 -7.18
C LEU A 65 6.84 18.79 -6.92
N ALA A 66 6.89 19.64 -7.95
CA ALA A 66 7.31 21.02 -7.82
C ALA A 66 6.23 21.94 -7.19
N HIS A 67 4.95 21.56 -7.28
CA HIS A 67 3.85 22.47 -6.93
C HIS A 67 2.97 21.99 -5.78
N GLN A 68 3.00 20.68 -5.44
CA GLN A 68 2.21 20.17 -4.34
C GLN A 68 2.90 20.39 -2.99
N GLU A 69 2.09 20.50 -1.95
CA GLU A 69 2.50 20.66 -0.56
C GLU A 69 2.05 19.43 0.24
N ASP A 70 2.66 19.21 1.40
CA ASP A 70 2.34 18.14 2.36
C ASP A 70 2.40 16.75 1.73
N ILE A 71 3.45 16.43 0.95
CA ILE A 71 3.62 15.17 0.25
C ILE A 71 4.69 14.29 0.89
N THR A 72 4.58 12.98 0.64
CA THR A 72 5.64 12.02 0.92
C THR A 72 6.15 11.43 -0.39
N LEU A 73 7.45 11.45 -0.57
CA LEU A 73 8.14 10.79 -1.67
C LEU A 73 9.04 9.67 -1.14
N PHE A 74 8.80 8.43 -1.58
CA PHE A 74 9.77 7.36 -1.45
C PHE A 74 10.74 7.44 -2.63
N ALA A 75 11.92 8.03 -2.42
CA ALA A 75 12.89 8.29 -3.48
C ALA A 75 13.81 7.08 -3.72
N PRO A 76 13.69 6.37 -4.85
CA PRO A 76 14.57 5.28 -5.17
C PRO A 76 15.94 5.78 -5.63
N THR A 77 17.01 5.23 -5.05
CA THR A 77 18.38 5.54 -5.45
C THR A 77 18.70 4.98 -6.85
N ASN A 78 19.82 5.40 -7.43
CA ASN A 78 20.33 4.81 -8.68
C ASN A 78 20.49 3.28 -8.57
N VAL A 79 20.95 2.79 -7.40
CA VAL A 79 21.09 1.36 -7.11
C VAL A 79 19.75 0.63 -7.18
N ALA A 80 18.68 1.27 -6.69
CA ALA A 80 17.32 0.72 -6.79
C ALA A 80 16.90 0.49 -8.25
N PHE A 81 17.14 1.48 -9.12
CA PHE A 81 16.87 1.36 -10.56
C PHE A 81 17.73 0.32 -11.25
N GLU A 82 19.03 0.30 -10.98
CA GLU A 82 19.95 -0.69 -11.57
C GLU A 82 19.52 -2.12 -11.23
N ASN A 83 19.16 -2.37 -9.97
CA ASN A 83 18.66 -3.65 -9.52
C ASN A 83 17.34 -4.04 -10.20
N TYR A 84 16.40 -3.11 -10.26
CA TYR A 84 15.10 -3.34 -10.91
C TYR A 84 15.27 -3.68 -12.40
N LEU A 85 16.06 -2.90 -13.13
CA LEU A 85 16.33 -3.14 -14.54
C LEU A 85 16.98 -4.51 -14.76
N SER A 86 18.00 -4.84 -13.95
CA SER A 86 18.70 -6.12 -14.03
C SER A 86 17.77 -7.31 -13.78
N GLN A 87 16.91 -7.23 -12.76
CA GLN A 87 15.94 -8.28 -12.42
C GLN A 87 14.90 -8.52 -13.52
N ASN A 88 14.56 -7.45 -14.27
CA ASN A 88 13.62 -7.51 -15.38
C ASN A 88 14.30 -7.73 -16.75
N GLY A 89 15.62 -8.02 -16.77
CA GLY A 89 16.37 -8.24 -18.03
C GLY A 89 16.51 -6.99 -18.89
N MET A 90 16.42 -5.80 -18.28
CA MET A 90 16.53 -4.50 -18.93
C MET A 90 17.89 -3.86 -18.64
N THR A 91 18.32 -2.95 -19.49
CA THR A 91 19.59 -2.21 -19.35
C THR A 91 19.41 -0.70 -19.30
N SER A 92 18.17 -0.22 -19.47
CA SER A 92 17.85 1.21 -19.51
C SER A 92 16.39 1.44 -19.11
N ILE A 93 16.12 2.54 -18.45
CA ILE A 93 14.76 3.00 -18.07
C ILE A 93 13.85 3.09 -19.32
N ASN A 94 14.38 3.47 -20.46
CA ASN A 94 13.61 3.58 -21.72
C ASN A 94 13.07 2.23 -22.24
N GLN A 95 13.45 1.11 -21.65
CA GLN A 95 12.90 -0.21 -21.97
C GLN A 95 11.67 -0.54 -21.13
N ILE A 96 11.40 0.22 -20.07
CA ILE A 96 10.14 0.11 -19.31
C ILE A 96 9.03 0.72 -20.16
N PRO A 97 7.91 0.01 -20.39
CA PRO A 97 6.75 0.59 -21.07
C PRO A 97 6.31 1.87 -20.40
N GLN A 98 5.97 2.89 -21.17
CA GLN A 98 5.70 4.23 -20.65
C GLN A 98 4.56 4.24 -19.62
N ASP A 99 3.49 3.48 -19.86
CA ASP A 99 2.36 3.38 -18.95
C ASP A 99 2.75 2.70 -17.63
N GLU A 100 3.58 1.66 -17.71
CA GLU A 100 4.11 0.95 -16.55
C GLU A 100 5.03 1.87 -15.73
N LEU A 101 5.94 2.59 -16.39
CA LEU A 101 6.83 3.55 -15.73
C LEU A 101 6.01 4.65 -15.03
N ALA A 102 4.99 5.19 -15.67
CA ALA A 102 4.15 6.23 -15.09
C ALA A 102 3.45 5.74 -13.81
N GLN A 103 2.87 4.53 -13.82
CA GLN A 103 2.24 3.97 -12.62
C GLN A 103 3.28 3.64 -11.54
N LEU A 104 4.44 3.12 -11.92
CA LEU A 104 5.53 2.83 -11.00
C LEU A 104 6.01 4.10 -10.29
N LEU A 105 6.23 5.20 -11.01
CA LEU A 105 6.62 6.49 -10.44
C LEU A 105 5.53 7.05 -9.51
N LYS A 106 4.26 6.99 -9.90
CA LYS A 106 3.11 7.40 -9.09
C LYS A 106 2.99 6.59 -7.79
N ASN A 107 3.40 5.34 -7.81
CA ASN A 107 3.39 4.46 -6.63
C ASN A 107 4.41 4.88 -5.56
N HIS A 108 5.40 5.69 -5.90
CA HIS A 108 6.37 6.25 -4.96
C HIS A 108 5.91 7.54 -4.28
N VAL A 109 4.71 8.02 -4.59
CA VAL A 109 4.20 9.31 -4.11
C VAL A 109 2.91 9.13 -3.32
N ILE A 110 2.86 9.76 -2.14
CA ILE A 110 1.68 9.83 -1.28
C ILE A 110 1.29 11.29 -1.09
N GLN A 111 -0.01 11.59 -1.15
CA GLN A 111 -0.56 12.94 -1.06
C GLN A 111 -0.83 13.37 0.40
N SER A 112 0.07 13.02 1.29
CA SER A 112 0.10 13.46 2.69
C SER A 112 1.51 13.36 3.23
N GLU A 113 1.86 14.18 4.21
CA GLU A 113 3.14 14.08 4.90
C GLU A 113 3.09 12.94 5.92
N ILE A 114 3.98 11.95 5.77
CA ILE A 114 4.12 10.79 6.66
C ILE A 114 5.51 10.79 7.25
N LEU A 115 5.61 10.87 8.57
CA LEU A 115 6.85 10.78 9.32
C LEU A 115 6.94 9.43 10.03
N ILE A 116 8.15 8.99 10.35
CA ILE A 116 8.35 7.78 11.16
C ILE A 116 7.63 7.88 12.50
N SER A 117 7.53 9.08 13.08
CA SER A 117 6.79 9.29 14.33
C SER A 117 5.33 8.85 14.26
N ASP A 118 4.73 8.87 13.07
CA ASP A 118 3.33 8.46 12.87
C ASP A 118 3.16 6.94 13.05
N LEU A 119 4.24 6.18 12.85
CA LEU A 119 4.28 4.73 13.06
C LEU A 119 4.60 4.32 14.50
N ASN A 120 4.93 5.27 15.40
CA ASN A 120 5.24 4.92 16.79
C ASN A 120 4.03 4.42 17.59
N THR A 121 2.82 4.69 17.13
CA THR A 121 1.56 4.30 17.77
C THR A 121 0.86 3.13 17.07
N VAL A 122 1.30 2.78 15.87
CA VAL A 122 0.76 1.71 15.02
C VAL A 122 1.92 0.91 14.43
N GLU A 123 1.77 -0.40 14.32
CA GLU A 123 2.79 -1.25 13.71
C GLU A 123 2.74 -1.21 12.18
N GLU A 124 1.58 -0.85 11.63
CA GLU A 124 1.27 -0.83 10.20
C GLU A 124 0.41 0.39 9.85
N LEU A 125 0.71 1.02 8.74
CA LEU A 125 -0.05 2.12 8.16
C LEU A 125 -0.41 1.78 6.71
N PHE A 126 -1.70 1.86 6.39
CA PHE A 126 -2.21 1.70 5.03
C PHE A 126 -2.33 3.09 4.40
N VAL A 127 -1.71 3.27 3.24
CA VAL A 127 -1.64 4.56 2.56
C VAL A 127 -2.05 4.44 1.10
N GLU A 128 -2.78 5.43 0.60
CA GLU A 128 -3.08 5.55 -0.81
C GLU A 128 -1.91 6.21 -1.53
N THR A 129 -1.43 5.57 -2.60
CA THR A 129 -0.43 6.14 -3.50
C THR A 129 -1.10 6.93 -4.62
N MET A 130 -0.33 7.65 -5.43
CA MET A 130 -0.86 8.27 -6.66
C MET A 130 -1.11 7.27 -7.79
N ALA A 131 -0.63 6.02 -7.68
CA ALA A 131 -0.87 5.00 -8.70
C ALA A 131 -2.33 4.57 -8.73
N GLN A 132 -2.85 4.27 -9.91
CA GLN A 132 -4.23 3.88 -10.14
C GLN A 132 -4.31 2.54 -10.84
N THR A 133 -5.40 1.80 -10.62
CA THR A 133 -5.63 0.47 -11.21
C THR A 133 -5.84 0.53 -12.72
N SER A 134 -6.46 1.60 -13.22
CA SER A 134 -6.59 1.90 -14.64
C SER A 134 -6.62 3.41 -14.85
N PHE A 135 -6.37 3.88 -16.07
CA PHE A 135 -6.44 5.31 -16.41
C PHE A 135 -7.84 5.92 -16.28
N GLU A 136 -8.87 5.08 -16.25
CA GLU A 136 -10.28 5.49 -16.12
C GLU A 136 -10.81 5.34 -14.69
N SER A 137 -10.06 4.65 -13.81
CA SER A 137 -10.44 4.44 -12.41
C SER A 137 -10.05 5.64 -11.55
N SER A 138 -10.93 6.03 -10.64
CA SER A 138 -10.61 6.97 -9.57
C SER A 138 -9.93 6.30 -8.37
N SER A 139 -9.84 4.97 -8.37
CA SER A 139 -9.32 4.20 -7.22
C SER A 139 -7.81 4.15 -7.24
N HIS A 140 -7.21 4.61 -6.14
CA HIS A 140 -5.77 4.60 -5.94
C HIS A 140 -5.30 3.27 -5.38
N ILE A 141 -4.13 2.82 -5.83
CA ILE A 141 -3.47 1.63 -5.28
C ILE A 141 -2.93 1.96 -3.89
N MET A 142 -3.21 1.08 -2.94
CA MET A 142 -2.72 1.21 -1.59
C MET A 142 -1.36 0.54 -1.41
N SER A 143 -0.56 1.07 -0.49
CA SER A 143 0.66 0.47 0.02
C SER A 143 0.56 0.30 1.54
N ILE A 144 1.36 -0.62 2.09
CA ILE A 144 1.50 -0.83 3.52
C ILE A 144 2.90 -0.39 3.95
N ILE A 145 2.97 0.49 4.95
CA ILE A 145 4.21 0.88 5.61
C ILE A 145 4.23 0.19 6.96
N SER A 146 5.27 -0.57 7.25
CA SER A 146 5.40 -1.34 8.49
C SER A 146 6.70 -1.05 9.19
N ASN A 147 6.72 -1.14 10.54
CA ASN A 147 7.89 -0.92 11.38
C ASN A 147 8.11 -2.01 12.44
N HIS A 148 7.54 -3.19 12.26
CA HIS A 148 7.68 -4.29 13.23
C HIS A 148 9.02 -5.06 13.12
N ASP A 149 9.69 -4.95 11.97
CA ASP A 149 10.99 -5.56 11.68
C ASP A 149 11.90 -4.60 10.90
N GLY A 150 11.92 -3.30 11.28
CA GLY A 150 12.52 -2.21 10.53
C GLY A 150 11.51 -1.55 9.58
N LEU A 151 11.76 -0.28 9.24
CA LEU A 151 10.86 0.51 8.39
C LEU A 151 10.89 -0.03 6.95
N LYS A 152 9.77 -0.55 6.49
CA LYS A 152 9.60 -1.16 5.17
C LYS A 152 8.32 -0.71 4.49
N ILE A 153 8.35 -0.71 3.17
CA ILE A 153 7.18 -0.50 2.32
C ILE A 153 6.86 -1.82 1.64
N ASN A 154 5.59 -2.20 1.63
CA ASN A 154 5.10 -3.46 1.04
C ASN A 154 5.91 -4.69 1.49
N GLY A 155 6.44 -4.65 2.74
CA GLY A 155 7.22 -5.70 3.39
C GLY A 155 8.60 -5.97 2.81
N GLY A 156 8.83 -5.62 1.56
CA GLY A 156 10.06 -5.94 0.83
C GLY A 156 11.05 -4.78 0.69
N VAL A 157 10.59 -3.53 0.70
CA VAL A 157 11.42 -2.36 0.39
C VAL A 157 11.84 -1.62 1.65
N PRO A 158 13.11 -1.74 2.09
CA PRO A 158 13.59 -1.04 3.27
C PRO A 158 13.77 0.45 3.00
N VAL A 159 13.39 1.27 3.96
CA VAL A 159 13.72 2.69 3.99
C VAL A 159 15.12 2.86 4.56
N ILE A 160 16.04 3.41 3.78
CA ILE A 160 17.47 3.56 4.15
C ILE A 160 17.77 4.91 4.80
N THR A 161 17.09 5.97 4.38
CA THR A 161 17.19 7.30 5.01
C THR A 161 15.78 7.88 5.15
N PRO A 162 15.22 7.86 6.35
CA PRO A 162 13.89 8.37 6.60
C PRO A 162 13.87 9.86 6.93
N ASP A 163 12.67 10.47 6.88
CA ASP A 163 12.34 11.79 7.44
C ASP A 163 13.23 12.94 6.95
N MET A 164 13.65 12.94 5.69
CA MET A 164 14.31 14.09 5.08
C MET A 164 13.24 15.15 4.78
N LEU A 165 13.28 16.26 5.53
CA LEU A 165 12.27 17.32 5.49
C LEU A 165 12.60 18.37 4.42
N PHE A 166 11.60 18.75 3.65
CA PHE A 166 11.63 19.77 2.62
C PHE A 166 10.46 20.74 2.80
N ASP A 167 10.46 21.88 2.08
CA ASP A 167 9.40 22.87 2.22
C ASP A 167 8.02 22.36 1.84
N ASN A 168 7.96 21.43 0.92
CA ASN A 168 6.71 20.89 0.40
C ASN A 168 6.43 19.43 0.78
N GLY A 169 7.15 18.88 1.77
CA GLY A 169 6.89 17.55 2.28
C GLY A 169 8.11 16.81 2.79
N VAL A 170 8.05 15.49 2.79
CA VAL A 170 9.09 14.60 3.31
C VAL A 170 9.56 13.62 2.24
N VAL A 171 10.86 13.32 2.25
CA VAL A 171 11.45 12.27 1.41
C VAL A 171 11.99 11.15 2.29
N HIS A 172 11.67 9.93 1.93
CA HIS A 172 12.29 8.72 2.46
C HIS A 172 13.09 8.04 1.35
N SER A 173 14.40 7.90 1.51
CA SER A 173 15.23 7.21 0.53
C SER A 173 15.04 5.70 0.63
N VAL A 174 14.93 5.03 -0.52
CA VAL A 174 14.80 3.57 -0.63
C VAL A 174 15.85 3.02 -1.61
N ASP A 175 16.34 1.79 -1.34
CA ASP A 175 17.35 1.12 -2.19
C ASP A 175 16.76 0.09 -3.14
N GLN A 176 15.44 0.02 -3.19
CA GLN A 176 14.66 -0.80 -4.12
C GLN A 176 13.49 0.01 -4.67
N ILE A 177 13.05 -0.35 -5.88
CA ILE A 177 11.82 0.21 -6.46
C ILE A 177 10.61 -0.30 -5.67
N VAL A 178 9.73 0.60 -5.25
CA VAL A 178 8.43 0.24 -4.67
C VAL A 178 7.51 -0.22 -5.79
N GLU A 179 7.48 -1.51 -6.05
CA GLU A 179 6.57 -2.07 -7.05
C GLU A 179 5.11 -1.92 -6.58
N LEU A 180 4.18 -1.90 -7.54
CA LEU A 180 2.75 -1.86 -7.25
C LEU A 180 2.36 -3.06 -6.38
N SER A 181 1.65 -2.80 -5.30
CA SER A 181 1.16 -3.85 -4.40
C SER A 181 0.17 -4.77 -5.10
N THR A 182 0.19 -6.04 -4.76
CA THR A 182 -0.79 -7.04 -5.17
C THR A 182 -1.60 -7.51 -3.97
N ALA A 183 -2.68 -8.26 -4.20
CA ALA A 183 -3.42 -8.88 -3.12
C ALA A 183 -2.50 -9.74 -2.22
N ARG A 184 -1.53 -10.43 -2.82
CA ARG A 184 -0.53 -11.22 -2.08
C ARG A 184 0.35 -10.36 -1.18
N THR A 185 0.71 -9.14 -1.61
CA THR A 185 1.49 -8.20 -0.78
C THR A 185 0.83 -8.01 0.58
N PHE A 186 -0.44 -7.64 0.60
CA PHE A 186 -1.16 -7.41 1.85
C PHE A 186 -1.38 -8.68 2.67
N ILE A 187 -1.72 -9.80 2.01
CA ILE A 187 -1.92 -11.08 2.72
C ILE A 187 -0.62 -11.57 3.37
N ASN A 188 0.53 -11.28 2.77
CA ASN A 188 1.82 -11.66 3.35
C ASN A 188 2.26 -10.75 4.49
N GLU A 189 2.05 -9.45 4.35
CA GLU A 189 2.71 -8.43 5.17
C GLU A 189 1.83 -7.89 6.29
N CYS A 190 0.50 -7.86 6.10
CA CYS A 190 -0.40 -7.38 7.14
C CYS A 190 -0.53 -8.41 8.27
N LEU A 191 -0.19 -7.99 9.48
CA LEU A 191 -0.26 -8.84 10.68
C LEU A 191 -1.67 -9.36 10.94
N GLU A 192 -2.69 -8.55 10.63
CA GLU A 192 -4.09 -8.91 10.81
C GLU A 192 -4.57 -10.00 9.83
N PHE A 193 -3.84 -10.26 8.74
CA PHE A 193 -4.15 -11.32 7.77
C PHE A 193 -3.29 -12.58 7.95
N SER A 194 -2.45 -12.61 8.98
CA SER A 194 -1.52 -13.73 9.22
C SER A 194 -2.21 -15.08 9.39
N ARG A 195 -3.42 -15.11 9.97
CA ARG A 195 -4.22 -16.32 10.09
C ARG A 195 -4.86 -16.75 8.78
N PHE A 196 -5.27 -15.79 7.95
CA PHE A 196 -5.77 -16.08 6.61
C PHE A 196 -4.66 -16.60 5.69
N LYS A 197 -3.47 -16.01 5.76
CA LYS A 197 -2.27 -16.55 5.10
C LYS A 197 -2.03 -18.02 5.49
N ALA A 198 -2.01 -18.32 6.79
CA ALA A 198 -1.82 -19.67 7.29
C ALA A 198 -2.94 -20.64 6.81
N LEU A 199 -4.19 -20.14 6.73
CA LEU A 199 -5.31 -20.93 6.20
C LEU A 199 -5.11 -21.28 4.72
N ILE A 200 -4.61 -20.34 3.91
CA ILE A 200 -4.26 -20.58 2.50
C ILE A 200 -3.13 -21.62 2.42
N GLU A 201 -2.09 -21.50 3.26
CA GLU A 201 -0.95 -22.45 3.29
C GLU A 201 -1.36 -23.88 3.68
N GLU A 202 -2.40 -24.05 4.48
CA GLU A 202 -2.98 -25.34 4.84
C GLU A 202 -3.84 -25.94 3.72
N SER A 203 -4.28 -25.13 2.75
CA SER A 203 -5.09 -25.59 1.61
C SER A 203 -4.28 -26.46 0.66
N ALA A 204 -4.88 -27.50 0.10
CA ALA A 204 -4.25 -28.34 -0.93
C ALA A 204 -3.91 -27.55 -2.21
N ASP A 205 -4.65 -26.46 -2.47
CA ASP A 205 -4.48 -25.57 -3.62
C ASP A 205 -3.68 -24.28 -3.31
N ALA A 206 -2.93 -24.28 -2.18
CA ALA A 206 -2.16 -23.12 -1.72
C ALA A 206 -1.29 -22.50 -2.82
N SER A 207 -0.59 -23.32 -3.61
CA SER A 207 0.26 -22.84 -4.70
C SER A 207 -0.52 -22.06 -5.76
N THR A 208 -1.68 -22.56 -6.17
CA THR A 208 -2.56 -21.89 -7.13
C THR A 208 -3.12 -20.60 -6.55
N ALA A 209 -3.59 -20.64 -5.30
CA ALA A 209 -4.11 -19.44 -4.62
C ALA A 209 -3.04 -18.35 -4.53
N PHE A 210 -1.83 -18.65 -4.07
CA PHE A 210 -0.75 -17.66 -3.97
C PHE A 210 -0.30 -17.14 -5.33
N THR A 211 -0.20 -18.00 -6.35
CA THR A 211 0.14 -17.56 -7.71
C THR A 211 -0.88 -16.55 -8.22
N THR A 212 -2.15 -16.79 -7.97
CA THR A 212 -3.22 -15.90 -8.38
C THR A 212 -3.17 -14.56 -7.66
N LEU A 213 -2.97 -14.59 -6.33
CA LEU A 213 -2.85 -13.39 -5.50
C LEU A 213 -1.63 -12.53 -5.88
N GLU A 214 -0.64 -13.10 -6.57
CA GLU A 214 0.59 -12.43 -7.00
C GLU A 214 0.54 -11.93 -8.43
N THR A 215 -0.40 -12.38 -9.26
CA THR A 215 -0.43 -12.02 -10.68
C THR A 215 -0.45 -10.50 -10.84
N LYS A 216 0.66 -9.95 -11.34
CA LYS A 216 0.84 -8.51 -11.51
C LYS A 216 -0.02 -8.01 -12.68
N PHE A 217 -0.51 -6.80 -12.55
CA PHE A 217 -1.12 -6.07 -13.65
C PHE A 217 -0.11 -5.98 -14.82
N LYS A 218 -0.50 -6.48 -15.99
CA LYS A 218 0.19 -6.21 -17.25
C LYS A 218 -0.75 -5.34 -18.09
N SER A 219 -0.22 -4.23 -18.61
CA SER A 219 -0.97 -3.31 -19.46
C SER A 219 -1.84 -4.07 -20.47
N GLY A 220 -3.16 -3.86 -20.43
CA GLY A 220 -4.13 -4.50 -21.30
C GLY A 220 -4.70 -5.85 -20.85
N LEU A 221 -4.31 -6.37 -19.69
CA LEU A 221 -4.91 -7.55 -19.07
C LEU A 221 -5.40 -7.17 -17.67
N SER A 222 -6.63 -6.68 -17.57
CA SER A 222 -7.32 -6.56 -16.28
C SER A 222 -7.62 -7.98 -15.79
N GLN A 223 -6.82 -8.52 -14.89
CA GLN A 223 -7.27 -9.62 -14.07
C GLN A 223 -7.96 -9.00 -12.86
N GLU A 224 -9.25 -8.95 -12.94
CA GLU A 224 -10.12 -8.39 -11.92
C GLU A 224 -10.28 -9.45 -10.83
N LEU A 225 -9.61 -9.22 -9.71
CA LEU A 225 -9.61 -10.12 -8.56
C LEU A 225 -10.36 -9.46 -7.40
N THR A 226 -11.36 -10.14 -6.86
CA THR A 226 -11.95 -9.80 -5.57
C THR A 226 -11.60 -10.88 -4.55
N VAL A 227 -11.01 -10.46 -3.44
CA VAL A 227 -10.63 -11.35 -2.33
C VAL A 227 -11.39 -10.94 -1.08
N PHE A 228 -12.17 -11.86 -0.53
CA PHE A 228 -12.77 -11.69 0.78
C PHE A 228 -11.74 -12.09 1.84
N VAL A 229 -11.25 -11.13 2.62
CA VAL A 229 -10.18 -11.35 3.58
C VAL A 229 -10.74 -11.33 5.00
N PRO A 230 -10.87 -12.51 5.64
CA PRO A 230 -11.31 -12.57 7.02
C PRO A 230 -10.19 -12.14 7.97
N ALA A 231 -10.55 -11.37 8.99
CA ALA A 231 -9.65 -11.00 10.08
C ALA A 231 -9.15 -12.23 10.85
N ASN A 232 -8.03 -12.10 11.57
CA ASN A 232 -7.43 -13.17 12.36
C ASN A 232 -8.45 -13.86 13.29
N GLY A 233 -9.25 -13.09 14.03
CA GLY A 233 -10.26 -13.62 14.92
C GLY A 233 -11.37 -14.42 14.21
N ALA A 234 -11.70 -14.04 12.96
CA ALA A 234 -12.66 -14.76 12.13
C ALA A 234 -12.13 -16.15 11.73
N VAL A 235 -10.85 -16.22 11.34
CA VAL A 235 -10.20 -17.49 10.99
C VAL A 235 -10.06 -18.39 12.20
N ASP A 236 -9.68 -17.86 13.37
CA ASP A 236 -9.58 -18.64 14.60
C ASP A 236 -10.94 -19.21 15.04
N ALA A 237 -12.02 -18.43 14.91
CA ALA A 237 -13.39 -18.88 15.18
C ALA A 237 -13.81 -20.00 14.21
N PHE A 238 -13.55 -19.84 12.92
CA PHE A 238 -13.81 -20.84 11.89
C PHE A 238 -13.09 -22.16 12.19
N LYS A 239 -11.78 -22.13 12.45
CA LYS A 239 -10.99 -23.32 12.79
C LYS A 239 -11.47 -24.01 14.07
N SER A 240 -11.87 -23.22 15.07
CA SER A 240 -12.43 -23.75 16.32
C SER A 240 -13.76 -24.47 16.08
N ALA A 241 -14.63 -23.93 15.21
CA ALA A 241 -15.90 -24.55 14.85
C ALA A 241 -15.70 -25.86 14.08
N LEU A 242 -14.75 -25.90 13.13
CA LEU A 242 -14.39 -27.12 12.40
C LEU A 242 -13.93 -28.24 13.36
N ASN A 243 -13.03 -27.92 14.29
CA ASN A 243 -12.50 -28.90 15.25
C ASN A 243 -13.56 -29.43 16.22
N ALA A 244 -14.59 -28.61 16.55
CA ALA A 244 -15.67 -29.01 17.43
C ALA A 244 -16.76 -29.87 16.74
N GLY A 245 -16.94 -29.67 15.41
CA GLY A 245 -18.05 -30.30 14.65
C GLY A 245 -17.67 -31.50 13.79
N ASP A 246 -16.40 -31.64 13.42
CA ASP A 246 -15.97 -32.62 12.44
C ASP A 246 -15.51 -33.96 13.08
N THR A 247 -16.42 -34.87 13.20
CA THR A 247 -16.11 -36.27 13.63
C THR A 247 -15.57 -37.14 12.49
N ASN A 248 -15.49 -36.64 11.24
CA ASN A 248 -15.28 -37.46 10.03
C ASN A 248 -14.01 -37.12 9.21
N ASN A 249 -13.02 -36.43 9.75
CA ASN A 249 -11.75 -36.08 9.08
C ASN A 249 -11.87 -35.26 7.78
N ASN A 250 -12.91 -34.47 7.58
CA ASN A 250 -13.08 -33.64 6.40
C ASN A 250 -12.54 -32.21 6.55
N ILE A 251 -11.77 -31.92 7.62
CA ILE A 251 -11.23 -30.59 7.92
C ILE A 251 -10.46 -30.02 6.74
N ALA A 252 -9.61 -30.81 6.09
CA ALA A 252 -8.85 -30.36 4.91
C ALA A 252 -9.75 -29.95 3.73
N GLN A 253 -10.85 -30.68 3.50
CA GLN A 253 -11.82 -30.35 2.45
C GLN A 253 -12.57 -29.05 2.78
N SER A 254 -12.93 -28.87 4.05
CA SER A 254 -13.58 -27.64 4.53
C SER A 254 -12.66 -26.43 4.40
N ILE A 255 -11.36 -26.57 4.71
CA ILE A 255 -10.37 -25.51 4.53
C ILE A 255 -10.22 -25.17 3.04
N ASN A 256 -10.08 -26.16 2.16
CA ASN A 256 -9.97 -25.94 0.72
C ASN A 256 -11.19 -25.20 0.17
N PHE A 257 -12.39 -25.62 0.58
CA PHE A 257 -13.63 -24.98 0.17
C PHE A 257 -13.72 -23.55 0.67
N ALA A 258 -13.41 -23.30 1.95
CA ALA A 258 -13.39 -21.97 2.52
C ALA A 258 -12.41 -21.04 1.79
N VAL A 259 -11.15 -21.46 1.57
CA VAL A 259 -10.16 -20.68 0.82
C VAL A 259 -10.66 -20.37 -0.60
N SER A 260 -11.20 -21.35 -1.30
CA SER A 260 -11.72 -21.17 -2.65
C SER A 260 -12.89 -20.17 -2.69
N THR A 261 -13.75 -20.17 -1.67
CA THR A 261 -14.88 -19.23 -1.57
C THR A 261 -14.43 -17.78 -1.30
N GLN A 262 -13.23 -17.56 -0.75
CA GLN A 262 -12.69 -16.22 -0.56
C GLN A 262 -12.19 -15.58 -1.87
N LEU A 263 -12.06 -16.31 -2.98
CA LEU A 263 -11.39 -15.86 -4.21
C LEU A 263 -12.36 -15.78 -5.38
N SER A 264 -12.54 -14.59 -5.95
CA SER A 264 -13.27 -14.37 -7.21
C SER A 264 -12.32 -13.81 -8.27
N PHE A 265 -12.41 -14.33 -9.49
CA PHE A 265 -11.55 -13.99 -10.63
C PHE A 265 -12.32 -13.33 -11.78
N GLN A 266 -13.51 -12.86 -11.56
CA GLN A 266 -14.36 -12.39 -12.64
C GLN A 266 -14.41 -10.88 -12.72
N GLU A 267 -14.37 -10.18 -11.58
CA GLU A 267 -14.53 -8.74 -11.51
C GLU A 267 -13.86 -8.16 -10.25
N ASN A 268 -13.44 -6.91 -10.34
CA ASN A 268 -12.93 -6.11 -9.22
C ASN A 268 -14.10 -5.29 -8.68
N TYR A 269 -14.79 -5.80 -7.68
CA TYR A 269 -15.97 -5.14 -7.11
C TYR A 269 -15.56 -4.09 -6.09
N GLU A 270 -15.56 -2.83 -6.49
CA GLU A 270 -15.47 -1.74 -5.51
C GLU A 270 -16.66 -1.77 -4.54
N VAL A 271 -16.44 -1.30 -3.31
CA VAL A 271 -17.51 -1.28 -2.29
C VAL A 271 -18.74 -0.50 -2.76
N SER A 272 -18.54 0.53 -3.56
CA SER A 272 -19.60 1.35 -4.17
C SER A 272 -20.48 0.62 -5.19
N GLU A 273 -19.96 -0.47 -5.76
CA GLU A 273 -20.65 -1.29 -6.78
C GLU A 273 -21.44 -2.44 -6.16
N LEU A 274 -21.17 -2.75 -4.90
CA LEU A 274 -21.88 -3.80 -4.18
C LEU A 274 -23.34 -3.38 -3.94
N SER A 275 -24.27 -4.07 -4.60
CA SER A 275 -25.70 -3.79 -4.54
C SER A 275 -26.48 -4.97 -3.98
N ASP A 276 -27.71 -4.72 -3.56
CA ASP A 276 -28.62 -5.77 -3.06
C ASP A 276 -28.90 -6.81 -4.17
N GLY A 277 -28.69 -8.07 -3.83
CA GLY A 277 -28.91 -9.18 -4.76
C GLY A 277 -27.80 -9.42 -5.79
N LEU A 278 -26.66 -8.70 -5.72
CA LEU A 278 -25.50 -9.01 -6.55
C LEU A 278 -24.97 -10.41 -6.19
N VAL A 279 -24.64 -11.21 -7.20
CA VAL A 279 -24.02 -12.53 -7.04
C VAL A 279 -22.60 -12.47 -7.57
N ILE A 280 -21.64 -12.72 -6.68
CA ILE A 280 -20.21 -12.76 -6.99
C ILE A 280 -19.81 -14.25 -7.10
N SER A 281 -19.38 -14.66 -8.27
CA SER A 281 -18.91 -16.03 -8.48
C SER A 281 -17.49 -16.18 -7.92
N THR A 282 -17.27 -17.18 -7.10
CA THR A 282 -15.97 -17.53 -6.53
C THR A 282 -15.48 -18.89 -7.01
N LEU A 283 -14.26 -19.26 -6.66
CA LEU A 283 -13.74 -20.61 -6.95
C LEU A 283 -14.44 -21.72 -6.14
N GLY A 284 -15.04 -21.38 -5.00
CA GLY A 284 -15.77 -22.32 -4.14
C GLY A 284 -17.28 -22.25 -4.38
N SER A 285 -17.93 -21.29 -3.79
CA SER A 285 -19.39 -21.09 -3.87
C SER A 285 -19.71 -19.65 -4.19
N ASP A 286 -20.73 -19.42 -4.99
CA ASP A 286 -21.21 -18.07 -5.26
C ASP A 286 -21.59 -17.34 -3.97
N VAL A 287 -21.18 -16.07 -3.90
CA VAL A 287 -21.44 -15.17 -2.77
C VAL A 287 -22.52 -14.19 -3.18
N SER A 288 -23.63 -14.19 -2.45
CA SER A 288 -24.71 -13.22 -2.65
C SER A 288 -24.55 -12.05 -1.68
N THR A 289 -24.71 -10.82 -2.20
CA THR A 289 -24.73 -9.62 -1.39
C THR A 289 -26.15 -9.25 -0.99
N SER A 290 -26.32 -8.66 0.17
CA SER A 290 -27.59 -8.06 0.58
C SER A 290 -27.35 -6.76 1.37
N LEU A 291 -28.21 -5.76 1.13
CA LEU A 291 -28.24 -4.53 1.89
C LEU A 291 -29.21 -4.67 3.06
N THR A 292 -28.71 -4.41 4.26
CA THR A 292 -29.56 -4.35 5.44
C THR A 292 -30.30 -3.00 5.52
N SER A 293 -31.30 -2.92 6.39
CA SER A 293 -32.05 -1.66 6.62
C SER A 293 -31.20 -0.50 7.15
N SER A 294 -29.97 -0.77 7.59
CA SER A 294 -28.97 0.23 8.03
C SER A 294 -27.96 0.56 6.95
N ASN A 295 -28.19 0.18 5.69
CA ASN A 295 -27.24 0.30 4.58
C ASN A 295 -25.89 -0.46 4.81
N GLU A 296 -25.89 -1.45 5.69
CA GLU A 296 -24.74 -2.33 5.84
C GLU A 296 -24.80 -3.41 4.76
N ILE A 297 -23.66 -3.67 4.10
CA ILE A 297 -23.52 -4.75 3.14
C ILE A 297 -23.20 -6.03 3.89
N SER A 298 -23.89 -7.11 3.54
CA SER A 298 -23.61 -8.44 4.06
C SER A 298 -23.43 -9.44 2.90
N PHE A 299 -22.66 -10.48 3.16
CA PHE A 299 -22.34 -11.53 2.22
C PHE A 299 -22.88 -12.87 2.73
N SER A 300 -23.35 -13.71 1.82
CA SER A 300 -23.83 -15.05 2.16
C SER A 300 -23.49 -16.06 1.08
N THR A 301 -23.25 -17.31 1.49
CA THR A 301 -22.96 -18.44 0.60
C THR A 301 -24.07 -19.48 0.69
N GLY A 302 -24.87 -19.63 -0.35
CA GLY A 302 -25.89 -20.68 -0.45
C GLY A 302 -26.83 -20.80 0.77
N PRO A 303 -27.31 -22.01 1.08
CA PRO A 303 -28.27 -22.23 2.17
C PRO A 303 -27.67 -22.18 3.60
N PHE A 304 -26.37 -22.11 3.72
CA PHE A 304 -25.66 -22.02 5.00
C PHE A 304 -25.30 -20.58 5.38
N SER A 305 -26.14 -19.63 4.99
CA SER A 305 -25.86 -18.21 5.10
C SER A 305 -25.71 -17.75 6.55
N GLU A 306 -24.48 -17.75 7.04
CA GLU A 306 -24.12 -16.80 8.08
C GLU A 306 -23.95 -15.42 7.42
N VAL A 307 -24.54 -14.41 8.04
CA VAL A 307 -24.36 -13.03 7.59
C VAL A 307 -22.92 -12.64 7.90
N VAL A 308 -22.13 -12.42 6.86
CA VAL A 308 -20.77 -11.91 6.93
C VAL A 308 -20.82 -10.42 6.58
N LYS A 309 -20.17 -9.57 7.37
CA LYS A 309 -20.16 -8.12 7.19
C LYS A 309 -18.76 -7.62 6.95
N PHE A 310 -18.63 -6.39 6.51
CA PHE A 310 -17.36 -5.70 6.57
C PHE A 310 -16.88 -5.60 8.03
N ARG A 311 -15.56 -5.74 8.20
CA ARG A 311 -14.92 -5.74 9.53
C ARG A 311 -15.07 -4.42 10.27
N SER A 312 -14.92 -3.29 9.58
CA SER A 312 -15.01 -1.96 10.17
C SER A 312 -15.56 -0.96 9.16
N GLN A 313 -16.04 0.18 9.66
CA GLN A 313 -16.47 1.28 8.78
C GLN A 313 -15.29 2.13 8.28
N ASP A 314 -14.13 2.05 8.95
CA ASP A 314 -12.97 2.88 8.65
C ASP A 314 -12.10 2.32 7.52
N LEU A 315 -11.97 0.97 7.46
CA LEU A 315 -11.26 0.29 6.37
C LEU A 315 -12.07 -0.94 5.95
N THR A 316 -12.80 -0.83 4.87
CA THR A 316 -13.64 -1.90 4.32
C THR A 316 -12.98 -2.65 3.17
N SER A 317 -12.08 -1.99 2.46
CA SER A 317 -11.40 -2.54 1.30
C SER A 317 -9.98 -2.01 1.15
N ILE A 318 -9.14 -2.78 0.45
CA ILE A 318 -7.78 -2.41 0.08
C ILE A 318 -7.67 -2.59 -1.43
N GLN A 319 -7.44 -1.50 -2.16
CA GLN A 319 -7.22 -1.55 -3.59
C GLN A 319 -5.77 -1.89 -3.91
N THR A 320 -5.56 -2.85 -4.78
CA THR A 320 -4.24 -3.31 -5.24
C THR A 320 -4.14 -3.26 -6.77
N SER A 321 -2.95 -3.50 -7.31
CA SER A 321 -2.73 -3.47 -8.77
C SER A 321 -3.45 -4.60 -9.53
N ASN A 322 -3.81 -5.68 -8.85
CA ASN A 322 -4.44 -6.84 -9.47
C ASN A 322 -5.83 -7.14 -8.92
N GLY A 323 -6.38 -6.29 -8.08
CA GLY A 323 -7.72 -6.50 -7.54
C GLY A 323 -7.99 -5.78 -6.25
N ILE A 324 -9.08 -6.14 -5.61
CA ILE A 324 -9.54 -5.55 -4.36
C ILE A 324 -9.64 -6.62 -3.26
N LEU A 325 -9.22 -6.26 -2.06
CA LEU A 325 -9.45 -7.05 -0.85
C LEU A 325 -10.62 -6.44 -0.09
N LEU A 326 -11.66 -7.23 0.15
CA LEU A 326 -12.82 -6.88 0.97
C LEU A 326 -12.66 -7.50 2.35
N LEU A 327 -12.55 -6.66 3.38
CA LEU A 327 -12.27 -7.10 4.74
C LEU A 327 -13.53 -7.58 5.43
N THR A 328 -13.55 -8.86 5.84
CA THR A 328 -14.74 -9.48 6.42
C THR A 328 -14.56 -9.85 7.90
N ASP A 329 -15.67 -9.86 8.63
CA ASP A 329 -15.73 -10.22 10.04
C ASP A 329 -15.82 -11.74 10.29
N LYS A 330 -16.05 -12.52 9.23
CA LYS A 330 -16.13 -13.99 9.25
C LYS A 330 -15.51 -14.59 7.99
N VAL A 331 -15.19 -15.87 8.05
CA VAL A 331 -14.85 -16.68 6.87
C VAL A 331 -16.14 -17.02 6.12
N LEU A 332 -16.17 -16.80 4.81
CA LEU A 332 -17.23 -17.27 3.91
C LEU A 332 -17.05 -18.78 3.71
N PHE A 333 -18.10 -19.53 4.04
CA PHE A 333 -18.04 -21.01 4.03
C PHE A 333 -19.41 -21.63 3.72
#